data_bceb23f222f8076270151949c738a4e3
#
_entry.id   bceb23f222f8076270151949c738a4e3
#
_cell.length_a   1.000
_cell.length_b   1.000
_cell.length_c   1.000
_cell.angle_alpha   90.00
_cell.angle_beta   90.00
_cell.angle_gamma   90.00
#
_symmetry.space_group_name_H-M   'P 1'
#
loop_
_entity.id
_entity.type
_entity.pdbx_description
1 polymer ?
#
loop_
_entity_poly.entity_id
_entity_poly.type
_entity_poly.pdbx_seq_one_letter_code
_entity_poly.pdbx_strand_id
1 'polypeptide(L)'
;MKVLNLVVHGVYYDLIKAKKKDKEYRAITEYYVKRLMEGGTEMSVKQREEFAEELKKPSERAEAMKKRRSQIRQDYTHVMFRRGSTPTTMLVKLDSIELFGNNFVLNLDFG
;
A
#
# COMPACT_ATOMS: atom_id res chain seq x y z
N MET A 1 16.75 -6.62 0.14
CA MET A 1 15.62 -5.95 -0.55
C MET A 1 14.34 -6.70 -0.24
N LYS A 2 13.32 -6.01 0.19
CA LYS A 2 12.00 -6.59 0.39
C LYS A 2 11.02 -6.02 -0.63
N VAL A 3 10.35 -6.89 -1.37
CA VAL A 3 9.52 -6.53 -2.52
C VAL A 3 8.06 -6.80 -2.22
N LEU A 4 7.23 -5.79 -2.48
CA LEU A 4 5.78 -5.90 -2.46
C LEU A 4 5.30 -6.19 -3.88
N ASN A 5 4.58 -7.30 -4.08
CA ASN A 5 4.08 -7.67 -5.40
C ASN A 5 2.65 -7.17 -5.58
N LEU A 6 2.41 -6.41 -6.65
CA LEU A 6 1.10 -5.86 -6.98
C LEU A 6 0.77 -6.07 -8.44
N VAL A 7 -0.49 -6.42 -8.70
CA VAL A 7 -1.04 -6.45 -10.07
C VAL A 7 -1.73 -5.12 -10.31
N VAL A 8 -1.42 -4.46 -11.44
CA VAL A 8 -2.06 -3.20 -11.83
C VAL A 8 -2.65 -3.32 -13.22
N HIS A 9 -3.71 -2.57 -13.47
CA HIS A 9 -4.31 -2.47 -14.79
C HIS A 9 -3.28 -1.94 -15.80
N GLY A 10 -3.32 -2.44 -17.04
CA GLY A 10 -2.33 -2.11 -18.06
C GLY A 10 -2.12 -0.61 -18.30
N VAL A 11 -3.19 0.18 -18.26
CA VAL A 11 -3.10 1.64 -18.39
C VAL A 11 -2.25 2.25 -17.28
N TYR A 12 -2.46 1.82 -16.05
CA TYR A 12 -1.68 2.32 -14.91
C TYR A 12 -0.24 1.82 -14.93
N TYR A 13 -0.03 0.57 -15.35
CA TYR A 13 1.32 0.03 -15.55
C TYR A 13 2.11 0.91 -16.52
N ASP A 14 1.52 1.25 -17.66
CA ASP A 14 2.17 2.06 -18.69
C ASP A 14 2.46 3.48 -18.19
N LEU A 15 1.57 4.07 -17.40
CA LEU A 15 1.80 5.39 -16.79
C LEU A 15 2.94 5.38 -15.78
N ILE A 16 3.04 4.33 -14.97
CA ILE A 16 4.14 4.17 -14.02
C ILE A 16 5.46 4.00 -14.77
N LYS A 17 5.46 3.15 -15.79
CA LYS A 17 6.65 2.92 -16.63
C LYS A 17 7.12 4.20 -17.32
N ALA A 18 6.20 5.04 -17.74
CA ALA A 18 6.51 6.33 -18.35
C ALA A 18 6.85 7.43 -17.35
N LYS A 19 6.87 7.10 -16.05
CA LYS A 19 7.12 8.03 -14.94
C LYS A 19 6.09 9.18 -14.85
N LYS A 20 4.88 8.94 -15.37
CA LYS A 20 3.78 9.90 -15.33
C LYS A 20 2.85 9.68 -14.16
N LYS A 21 2.97 8.53 -13.47
CA LYS A 21 2.22 8.17 -12.28
C LYS A 21 3.22 7.71 -11.22
N ASP A 22 3.35 8.48 -10.14
CA ASP A 22 4.28 8.20 -9.05
C ASP A 22 3.61 7.74 -7.76
N LYS A 23 2.30 7.54 -7.79
CA LYS A 23 1.53 7.07 -6.64
C LYS A 23 0.63 5.92 -7.05
N GLU A 24 0.56 4.90 -6.21
CA GLU A 24 -0.38 3.79 -6.36
C GLU A 24 -1.32 3.77 -5.15
N TYR A 25 -2.61 3.67 -5.41
CA TYR A 25 -3.65 3.69 -4.39
C TYR A 25 -4.22 2.29 -4.21
N ARG A 26 -4.31 1.84 -2.96
CA ARG A 26 -4.92 0.56 -2.61
C ARG A 26 -5.94 0.77 -1.50
N ALA A 27 -7.16 0.30 -1.70
CA ALA A 27 -8.21 0.42 -0.70
C ALA A 27 -7.79 -0.25 0.61
N ILE A 28 -8.17 0.36 1.73
CA ILE A 28 -7.91 -0.19 3.05
C ILE A 28 -8.89 -1.35 3.26
N THR A 29 -8.39 -2.57 3.07
CA THR A 29 -9.12 -3.82 3.19
C THR A 29 -8.37 -4.76 4.13
N GLU A 30 -9.03 -5.83 4.55
CA GLU A 30 -8.41 -6.90 5.34
C GLU A 30 -7.13 -7.41 4.66
N TYR A 31 -7.17 -7.60 3.34
CA TYR A 31 -6.04 -8.09 2.56
C TYR A 31 -4.81 -7.18 2.67
N TYR A 32 -4.99 -5.86 2.53
CA TYR A 32 -3.88 -4.91 2.61
C TYR A 32 -3.47 -4.58 4.04
N VAL A 33 -4.36 -4.69 5.01
CA VAL A 33 -3.98 -4.63 6.43
C VAL A 33 -2.99 -5.75 6.74
N LYS A 34 -3.26 -6.95 6.27
CA LYS A 34 -2.35 -8.10 6.44
C LYS A 34 -0.96 -7.80 5.88
N ARG A 35 -0.88 -7.16 4.74
CA ARG A 35 0.37 -6.94 4.00
C ARG A 35 1.13 -5.69 4.43
N LEU A 36 0.42 -4.63 4.78
CA LEU A 36 1.01 -3.29 4.93
C LEU A 36 1.08 -2.78 6.36
N MET A 37 0.38 -3.42 7.29
CA MET A 37 0.38 -2.99 8.69
C MET A 37 1.22 -3.93 9.56
N GLU A 38 1.94 -3.35 10.53
CA GLU A 38 2.67 -4.12 11.52
C GLU A 38 1.73 -5.07 12.26
N GLY A 39 2.15 -6.32 12.41
CA GLY A 39 1.34 -7.34 13.08
C GLY A 39 0.14 -7.84 12.28
N GLY A 40 -0.04 -7.40 11.04
CA GLY A 40 -1.20 -7.80 10.22
C GLY A 40 -1.29 -9.30 9.98
N THR A 41 -0.16 -9.98 9.85
CA THR A 41 -0.13 -11.43 9.63
C THR A 41 -0.53 -12.24 10.88
N GLU A 42 -0.39 -11.68 12.06
CA GLU A 42 -0.76 -12.31 13.33
C GLU A 42 -2.23 -12.11 13.70
N MET A 43 -2.93 -11.22 13.00
CA MET A 43 -4.36 -10.97 13.19
C MET A 43 -5.19 -12.02 12.48
N SER A 44 -6.36 -12.34 13.04
CA SER A 44 -7.38 -13.11 12.31
C SER A 44 -8.00 -12.26 11.21
N VAL A 45 -8.71 -12.89 10.26
CA VAL A 45 -9.45 -12.19 9.22
C VAL A 45 -10.41 -11.16 9.83
N LYS A 46 -11.17 -11.58 10.87
CA LYS A 46 -12.11 -10.70 11.55
C LYS A 46 -11.41 -9.49 12.18
N GLN A 47 -10.29 -9.72 12.84
CA GLN A 47 -9.49 -8.64 13.45
C GLN A 47 -8.99 -7.66 12.38
N ARG A 48 -8.54 -8.17 11.23
CA ARG A 48 -8.09 -7.32 10.13
C ARG A 48 -9.23 -6.52 9.51
N GLU A 49 -10.43 -7.12 9.39
CA GLU A 49 -11.62 -6.41 8.91
C GLU A 49 -11.98 -5.26 9.85
N GLU A 50 -12.00 -5.51 11.14
CA GLU A 50 -12.28 -4.49 12.16
C GLU A 50 -11.22 -3.39 12.14
N PHE A 51 -9.95 -3.76 12.03
CA PHE A 51 -8.84 -2.82 11.95
C PHE A 51 -8.92 -1.96 10.69
N ALA A 52 -9.28 -2.55 9.55
CA ALA A 52 -9.48 -1.81 8.30
C ALA A 52 -10.58 -0.76 8.44
N GLU A 53 -11.70 -1.10 9.08
CA GLU A 53 -12.77 -0.14 9.36
C GLU A 53 -12.31 1.00 10.27
N GLU A 54 -11.51 0.69 11.29
CA GLU A 54 -10.91 1.72 12.16
C GLU A 54 -10.00 2.67 11.40
N LEU A 55 -9.16 2.14 10.50
CA LEU A 55 -8.24 2.95 9.71
C LEU A 55 -8.97 3.91 8.76
N LYS A 56 -10.16 3.56 8.30
CA LYS A 56 -10.96 4.39 7.39
C LYS A 56 -11.74 5.48 8.10
N LYS A 57 -11.95 5.37 9.41
CA LYS A 57 -12.70 6.37 10.15
C LYS A 57 -11.89 7.66 10.26
N PRO A 58 -12.53 8.82 10.02
CA PRO A 58 -11.90 10.10 10.32
C PRO A 58 -11.54 10.14 11.81
N SER A 59 -10.33 10.55 12.11
CA SER A 59 -9.92 10.77 13.48
C SER A 59 -9.73 12.26 13.71
N GLU A 60 -10.46 12.82 14.66
CA GLU A 60 -10.30 14.19 15.11
C GLU A 60 -9.04 14.36 15.95
N ARG A 61 -8.42 13.26 16.35
CA ARG A 61 -7.22 13.28 17.18
C ARG A 61 -5.98 13.05 16.34
N ALA A 62 -5.18 14.08 16.19
CA ALA A 62 -3.90 14.01 15.46
C ALA A 62 -3.00 12.89 15.98
N GLU A 63 -3.01 12.63 17.30
CA GLU A 63 -2.23 11.56 17.92
C GLU A 63 -2.65 10.17 17.46
N ALA A 64 -3.96 9.92 17.33
CA ALA A 64 -4.47 8.64 16.85
C ALA A 64 -4.05 8.39 15.40
N MET A 65 -4.11 9.42 14.56
CA MET A 65 -3.66 9.34 13.17
C MET A 65 -2.15 9.09 13.08
N LYS A 66 -1.38 9.78 13.91
CA LYS A 66 0.07 9.59 13.99
C LYS A 66 0.41 8.16 14.41
N LYS A 67 -0.29 7.62 15.41
CA LYS A 67 -0.12 6.23 15.87
C LYS A 67 -0.42 5.25 14.74
N ARG A 68 -1.52 5.42 14.02
CA ARG A 68 -1.90 4.56 12.88
C ARG A 68 -0.82 4.58 11.80
N ARG A 69 -0.31 5.75 11.44
CA ARG A 69 0.76 5.90 10.46
C ARG A 69 2.05 5.21 10.89
N SER A 70 2.38 5.25 12.18
CA SER A 70 3.56 4.58 12.73
C SER A 70 3.47 3.06 12.67
N GLN A 71 2.27 2.50 12.51
CA GLN A 71 2.02 1.06 12.40
C GLN A 71 2.09 0.54 10.96
N ILE A 72 2.27 1.42 9.98
CA ILE A 72 2.49 1.00 8.59
C ILE A 72 3.89 0.41 8.47
N ARG A 73 3.99 -0.74 7.80
CA ARG A 73 5.29 -1.39 7.55
C ARG A 73 6.16 -0.51 6.68
N GLN A 74 7.41 -0.31 7.11
CA GLN A 74 8.40 0.49 6.40
C GLN A 74 9.57 -0.36 5.87
N ASP A 75 9.44 -1.67 5.91
CA ASP A 75 10.50 -2.59 5.49
C ASP A 75 10.47 -2.93 4.00
N TYR A 76 9.40 -2.58 3.29
CA TYR A 76 9.37 -2.72 1.84
C TYR A 76 10.25 -1.66 1.18
N THR A 77 11.14 -2.10 0.29
CA THR A 77 12.05 -1.22 -0.44
C THR A 77 11.62 -1.00 -1.89
N HIS A 78 10.89 -1.95 -2.46
CA HIS A 78 10.49 -1.94 -3.86
C HIS A 78 9.10 -2.51 -4.04
N VAL A 79 8.48 -2.16 -5.15
CA VAL A 79 7.23 -2.74 -5.62
C VAL A 79 7.50 -3.42 -6.96
N MET A 80 7.11 -4.68 -7.08
CA MET A 80 7.09 -5.39 -8.36
C MET A 80 5.68 -5.28 -8.93
N PHE A 81 5.52 -4.47 -9.95
CA PHE A 81 4.25 -4.33 -10.65
C PHE A 81 4.13 -5.37 -11.76
N ARG A 82 2.99 -6.04 -11.82
CA ARG A 82 2.64 -6.91 -12.94
C ARG A 82 1.56 -6.24 -13.75
N ARG A 83 1.72 -6.24 -15.07
CA ARG A 83 0.75 -5.67 -16.02
C ARG A 83 -0.41 -6.63 -16.22
N GLY A 84 -1.50 -6.43 -15.49
CA GLY A 84 -2.70 -7.28 -15.59
C GLY A 84 -2.39 -8.77 -15.43
N SER A 85 -3.02 -9.60 -16.25
CA SER A 85 -2.81 -11.06 -16.24
C SER A 85 -1.61 -11.50 -17.06
N THR A 86 -0.74 -10.58 -17.48
CA THR A 86 0.45 -10.89 -18.28
C THR A 86 1.64 -11.25 -17.39
N PRO A 87 2.70 -11.88 -17.93
CA PRO A 87 3.94 -12.10 -17.17
C PRO A 87 4.84 -10.86 -17.12
N THR A 88 4.45 -9.78 -17.77
CA THR A 88 5.25 -8.55 -17.84
C THR A 88 5.30 -7.86 -16.47
N THR A 89 6.49 -7.65 -15.96
CA THR A 89 6.71 -7.04 -14.64
C THR A 89 7.70 -5.88 -14.72
N MET A 90 7.66 -5.05 -13.68
CA MET A 90 8.54 -3.89 -13.54
C MET A 90 8.83 -3.70 -12.06
N LEU A 91 10.11 -3.57 -11.72
CA LEU A 91 10.53 -3.28 -10.35
C LEU A 91 10.72 -1.78 -10.18
N VAL A 92 10.03 -1.21 -9.19
CA VAL A 92 10.09 0.22 -8.91
C VAL A 92 10.46 0.43 -7.44
N LYS A 93 11.35 1.36 -7.17
CA LYS A 93 11.72 1.72 -5.80
C LYS A 93 10.54 2.38 -5.10
N LEU A 94 10.31 1.98 -3.86
CA LEU A 94 9.27 2.54 -3.00
C LEU A 94 9.89 3.56 -2.05
N ASP A 95 9.36 4.78 -2.05
CA ASP A 95 9.78 5.83 -1.14
C ASP A 95 9.10 5.69 0.23
N SER A 96 7.76 5.63 0.23
CA SER A 96 6.99 5.54 1.47
C SER A 96 5.60 4.98 1.22
N ILE A 97 4.95 4.55 2.31
CA ILE A 97 3.54 4.16 2.32
C ILE A 97 2.83 5.06 3.31
N GLU A 98 1.72 5.64 2.89
CA GLU A 98 0.90 6.54 3.69
C GLU A 98 -0.55 6.08 3.75
N LEU A 99 -1.30 6.65 4.70
CA LEU A 99 -2.75 6.54 4.76
C LEU A 99 -3.35 7.85 4.27
N PHE A 100 -4.26 7.78 3.32
CA PHE A 100 -4.98 8.96 2.83
C PHE A 100 -6.42 8.58 2.49
N GLY A 101 -7.38 9.14 3.24
CA GLY A 101 -8.79 8.78 3.06
C GLY A 101 -9.02 7.31 3.31
N ASN A 102 -9.64 6.63 2.35
CA ASN A 102 -9.93 5.20 2.41
C ASN A 102 -8.84 4.34 1.75
N ASN A 103 -7.65 4.90 1.55
CA ASN A 103 -6.59 4.24 0.80
C ASN A 103 -5.26 4.19 1.55
N PHE A 104 -4.51 3.13 1.28
CA PHE A 104 -3.06 3.16 1.37
C PHE A 104 -2.52 3.83 0.11
N VAL A 105 -1.57 4.71 0.27
CA VAL A 105 -0.91 5.39 -0.85
C VAL A 105 0.55 4.97 -0.86
N LEU A 106 0.98 4.35 -1.95
CA LEU A 106 2.36 3.96 -2.18
C LEU A 106 3.03 5.05 -3.00
N ASN A 107 4.00 5.72 -2.41
CA ASN A 107 4.78 6.77 -3.09
C ASN A 107 5.99 6.13 -3.74
N LEU A 108 6.08 6.24 -5.07
CA LEU A 108 7.12 5.63 -5.88
C LEU A 108 8.28 6.60 -6.06
N ASP A 109 9.49 6.05 -6.11
CA ASP A 109 10.72 6.82 -6.31
C ASP A 109 11.35 6.41 -7.64
N PHE A 110 11.37 7.31 -8.58
CA PHE A 110 11.96 7.10 -9.91
C PHE A 110 13.41 7.63 -10.02
N GLY A 111 13.96 8.08 -8.90
CA GLY A 111 15.31 8.63 -8.87
C GLY A 111 15.42 10.13 -8.89
#